data_a0445563962a0e7eb8b0de4d662e9aa5
#
_entry.id   a0445563962a0e7eb8b0de4d662e9aa5
#
_cell.length_a   1.000
_cell.length_b   1.000
_cell.length_c   1.000
_cell.angle_alpha   90.00
_cell.angle_beta   90.00
_cell.angle_gamma   90.00
#
_symmetry.space_group_name_H-M   'P 1'
#
loop_
_entity.id
_entity.type
_entity.pdbx_description
1 polymer ?
#
loop_
_entity_poly.entity_id
_entity_poly.type
_entity_poly.pdbx_seq_one_letter_code
_entity_poly.pdbx_strand_id
1 'polypeptide(L)'
;MLAMLVMLALMGCKDSNDSNDEPDYNKPPRIYMAINDRYVFDIEGNAIYECPRNSYIIKLASEGKDWYAVRSRHVDNNTVLYEVLKNGTVQFQTPYWIESMCVENGDVYTLQMDESESIDYYLIYKNDQQLYKYDAHDYNFLYNSFDVVDGHLVAGIGSWNPPTYWIDGNKLTLDIGNLTSYQATLKAYAREGAEDLFVVGDNSYRHWYQFKGQFHELPSDIDVIQAMMVDGIPYILAKNDIEEQDLLYINGVEYPLITPHMDYEFVWWRGLMRRYGNDVYVLITTTGNIHSQIYKRNEPINMSAHIESKDVYGNEEHKVPLSDCSITDFIVLPPQ
;
A
#
# COMPACT_ATOMS: atom_id res chain seq x y z
N MET A 1 59.81 -6.47 -30.60
CA MET A 1 58.36 -6.57 -30.66
C MET A 1 57.96 -7.70 -29.74
N LEU A 2 57.72 -7.39 -28.46
CA LEU A 2 57.45 -8.39 -27.41
C LEU A 2 56.09 -8.07 -26.85
N ALA A 3 55.09 -8.91 -27.11
CA ALA A 3 53.76 -8.81 -26.54
C ALA A 3 53.80 -9.38 -25.13
N MET A 4 53.60 -8.52 -24.15
CA MET A 4 53.50 -8.91 -22.76
C MET A 4 52.03 -9.23 -22.44
N LEU A 5 51.73 -10.52 -22.30
CA LEU A 5 50.44 -11.05 -21.89
C LEU A 5 50.34 -10.87 -20.37
N VAL A 6 49.54 -9.93 -19.90
CA VAL A 6 49.22 -9.80 -18.48
C VAL A 6 48.05 -10.70 -18.19
N MET A 7 48.30 -11.87 -17.60
CA MET A 7 47.26 -12.67 -16.94
C MET A 7 46.89 -11.99 -15.62
N LEU A 8 45.77 -11.34 -15.57
CA LEU A 8 45.12 -11.02 -14.30
C LEU A 8 44.49 -12.31 -13.73
N ALA A 9 45.17 -12.85 -12.73
CA ALA A 9 44.58 -13.87 -11.89
C ALA A 9 43.46 -13.21 -11.06
N LEU A 10 42.22 -13.41 -11.45
CA LEU A 10 41.07 -13.18 -10.57
C LEU A 10 41.14 -14.25 -9.47
N MET A 11 41.80 -13.92 -8.37
CA MET A 11 41.55 -14.63 -7.11
C MET A 11 40.14 -14.23 -6.65
N GLY A 12 39.19 -15.08 -6.95
CA GLY A 12 37.89 -15.03 -6.34
C GLY A 12 38.05 -15.28 -4.84
N CYS A 13 37.89 -14.24 -4.06
CA CYS A 13 37.55 -14.38 -2.66
C CYS A 13 36.18 -15.03 -2.61
N LYS A 14 36.18 -16.29 -2.22
CA LYS A 14 34.98 -17.03 -1.89
C LYS A 14 34.66 -16.67 -0.46
N ASP A 15 34.00 -15.53 -0.28
CA ASP A 15 33.48 -15.14 1.03
C ASP A 15 32.13 -15.80 1.25
N SER A 16 32.15 -16.60 2.32
CA SER A 16 31.10 -16.89 3.31
C SER A 16 29.64 -16.85 2.84
N ASN A 17 29.03 -18.01 2.77
CA ASN A 17 27.70 -18.39 3.23
C ASN A 17 26.76 -17.25 3.69
N ASP A 18 26.47 -16.30 2.85
CA ASP A 18 25.14 -15.73 2.79
C ASP A 18 24.45 -16.41 1.61
N SER A 19 23.66 -17.43 1.92
CA SER A 19 22.70 -17.96 0.99
C SER A 19 21.64 -16.85 0.80
N ASN A 20 21.95 -15.90 -0.08
CA ASN A 20 20.93 -15.12 -0.76
C ASN A 20 20.17 -16.15 -1.62
N ASP A 21 19.33 -16.94 -0.98
CA ASP A 21 18.32 -17.72 -1.66
C ASP A 21 17.38 -16.70 -2.30
N GLU A 22 17.63 -16.39 -3.57
CA GLU A 22 16.65 -15.63 -4.35
C GLU A 22 15.31 -16.33 -4.20
N PRO A 23 14.22 -15.57 -3.99
CA PRO A 23 12.91 -16.17 -3.83
C PRO A 23 12.59 -17.06 -5.03
N ASP A 24 12.19 -18.31 -4.77
CA ASP A 24 11.71 -19.19 -5.82
C ASP A 24 10.31 -18.74 -6.29
N TYR A 25 10.27 -17.82 -7.24
CA TYR A 25 9.03 -17.26 -7.80
C TYR A 25 8.11 -18.31 -8.47
N ASN A 26 8.55 -19.57 -8.62
CA ASN A 26 7.70 -20.66 -9.08
C ASN A 26 6.81 -21.22 -7.97
N LYS A 27 7.12 -20.96 -6.71
CA LYS A 27 6.26 -21.31 -5.59
C LYS A 27 5.23 -20.19 -5.32
N PRO A 28 4.03 -20.53 -4.84
CA PRO A 28 3.07 -19.50 -4.45
C PRO A 28 3.64 -18.62 -3.33
N PRO A 29 3.45 -17.31 -3.40
CA PRO A 29 3.86 -16.41 -2.33
C PRO A 29 3.01 -16.66 -1.07
N ARG A 30 3.52 -16.23 0.07
CA ARG A 30 2.75 -16.15 1.31
C ARG A 30 1.95 -14.86 1.32
N ILE A 31 0.70 -14.94 1.70
CA ILE A 31 -0.16 -13.77 1.86
C ILE A 31 -0.53 -13.68 3.34
N TYR A 32 -0.20 -12.55 3.95
CA TYR A 32 -0.59 -12.24 5.33
C TYR A 32 -1.64 -11.13 5.31
N MET A 33 -2.64 -11.26 6.17
CA MET A 33 -3.80 -10.37 6.22
C MET A 33 -4.02 -9.89 7.65
N ALA A 34 -4.24 -8.58 7.82
CA ALA A 34 -4.72 -8.02 9.07
C ALA A 34 -6.24 -8.20 9.13
N ILE A 35 -6.72 -8.95 10.12
CA ILE A 35 -8.12 -9.32 10.27
C ILE A 35 -8.69 -8.72 11.57
N ASN A 36 -9.85 -8.07 11.45
CA ASN A 36 -10.55 -7.42 12.55
C ASN A 36 -9.65 -6.50 13.39
N ASP A 37 -8.66 -5.89 12.75
CA ASP A 37 -7.64 -5.00 13.35
C ASP A 37 -6.83 -5.63 14.51
N ARG A 38 -6.97 -6.93 14.77
CA ARG A 38 -6.32 -7.60 15.94
C ARG A 38 -5.38 -8.71 15.58
N TYR A 39 -5.59 -9.36 14.47
CA TYR A 39 -4.87 -10.57 14.10
C TYR A 39 -4.16 -10.38 12.77
N VAL A 40 -3.03 -11.08 12.62
CA VAL A 40 -2.43 -11.34 11.31
C VAL A 40 -2.54 -12.83 11.05
N PHE A 41 -3.21 -13.21 9.96
CA PHE A 41 -3.35 -14.59 9.50
C PHE A 41 -2.70 -14.76 8.13
N ASP A 42 -2.26 -15.96 7.83
CA ASP A 42 -1.93 -16.34 6.45
C ASP A 42 -3.19 -16.76 5.66
N ILE A 43 -3.02 -16.97 4.36
CA ILE A 43 -4.11 -17.38 3.45
C ILE A 43 -4.63 -18.80 3.75
N GLU A 44 -3.87 -19.63 4.45
CA GLU A 44 -4.22 -20.96 4.92
C GLU A 44 -5.01 -20.93 6.23
N GLY A 45 -5.15 -19.75 6.85
CA GLY A 45 -5.87 -19.57 8.12
C GLY A 45 -5.02 -19.77 9.37
N ASN A 46 -3.70 -19.84 9.25
CA ASN A 46 -2.81 -19.94 10.41
C ASN A 46 -2.59 -18.56 11.04
N ALA A 47 -2.70 -18.48 12.37
CA ALA A 47 -2.41 -17.25 13.09
C ALA A 47 -0.90 -16.97 13.12
N ILE A 48 -0.49 -15.83 12.58
CA ILE A 48 0.89 -15.34 12.55
C ILE A 48 1.15 -14.44 13.76
N TYR A 49 0.17 -13.63 14.11
CA TYR A 49 0.29 -12.66 15.20
C TYR A 49 -1.09 -12.30 15.78
N GLU A 50 -1.14 -12.11 17.10
CA GLU A 50 -2.28 -11.58 17.83
C GLU A 50 -1.87 -10.34 18.62
N CYS A 51 -2.62 -9.25 18.48
CA CYS A 51 -2.41 -8.04 19.24
C CYS A 51 -2.70 -8.24 20.74
N PRO A 52 -1.89 -7.65 21.63
CA PRO A 52 -2.27 -7.47 23.03
C PRO A 52 -3.63 -6.76 23.18
N ARG A 53 -4.26 -6.90 24.34
CA ARG A 53 -5.50 -6.17 24.64
C ARG A 53 -5.30 -4.66 24.45
N ASN A 54 -6.34 -3.98 23.98
CA ASN A 54 -6.35 -2.53 23.70
C ASN A 54 -5.32 -2.10 22.65
N SER A 55 -5.01 -3.01 21.70
CA SER A 55 -4.12 -2.72 20.58
C SER A 55 -4.75 -3.19 19.28
N TYR A 56 -4.46 -2.46 18.18
CA TYR A 56 -5.07 -2.70 16.87
C TYR A 56 -4.01 -2.57 15.76
N ILE A 57 -4.02 -3.49 14.79
CA ILE A 57 -3.22 -3.38 13.57
C ILE A 57 -3.87 -2.36 12.63
N ILE A 58 -3.09 -1.40 12.17
CA ILE A 58 -3.58 -0.35 11.27
C ILE A 58 -3.08 -0.57 9.84
N LYS A 59 -1.80 -0.95 9.71
CA LYS A 59 -1.12 -1.09 8.42
C LYS A 59 -0.20 -2.30 8.44
N LEU A 60 -0.01 -2.88 7.25
CA LEU A 60 1.02 -3.89 7.00
C LEU A 60 1.95 -3.41 5.87
N ALA A 61 3.21 -3.79 5.96
CA ALA A 61 4.19 -3.66 4.90
C ALA A 61 5.12 -4.88 4.89
N SER A 62 5.86 -5.08 3.81
CA SER A 62 6.79 -6.20 3.70
C SER A 62 8.03 -5.83 2.92
N GLU A 63 9.14 -6.45 3.27
CA GLU A 63 10.37 -6.41 2.51
C GLU A 63 11.09 -7.76 2.61
N GLY A 64 11.41 -8.36 1.47
CA GLY A 64 12.00 -9.69 1.46
C GLY A 64 11.14 -10.70 2.23
N LYS A 65 11.72 -11.37 3.21
CA LYS A 65 11.03 -12.36 4.07
C LYS A 65 10.37 -11.76 5.31
N ASP A 66 10.65 -10.49 5.60
CA ASP A 66 10.17 -9.78 6.79
C ASP A 66 8.83 -9.10 6.54
N TRP A 67 7.98 -9.15 7.56
CA TRP A 67 6.76 -8.37 7.60
C TRP A 67 6.83 -7.30 8.68
N TYR A 68 6.17 -6.19 8.41
CA TYR A 68 6.09 -5.04 9.29
C TYR A 68 4.63 -4.67 9.52
N ALA A 69 4.34 -4.12 10.69
CA ALA A 69 3.01 -3.62 11.01
C ALA A 69 3.07 -2.31 11.77
N VAL A 70 2.08 -1.47 11.57
CA VAL A 70 1.74 -0.38 12.48
C VAL A 70 0.66 -0.89 13.42
N ARG A 71 0.92 -0.78 14.71
CA ARG A 71 -0.03 -1.11 15.77
C ARG A 71 -0.33 0.12 16.62
N SER A 72 -1.61 0.48 16.77
CA SER A 72 -2.02 1.41 17.82
C SER A 72 -2.17 0.69 19.15
N ARG A 73 -1.80 1.35 20.24
CA ARG A 73 -1.96 0.84 21.59
C ARG A 73 -2.51 1.92 22.50
N HIS A 74 -3.68 1.69 23.08
CA HIS A 74 -4.23 2.55 24.13
C HIS A 74 -3.48 2.30 25.44
N VAL A 75 -2.72 3.29 25.89
CA VAL A 75 -1.98 3.26 27.18
C VAL A 75 -2.92 3.57 28.32
N ASP A 76 -3.79 4.56 28.10
CA ASP A 76 -4.88 4.98 28.99
C ASP A 76 -6.04 5.56 28.16
N ASN A 77 -7.05 6.15 28.82
CA ASN A 77 -8.24 6.67 28.17
C ASN A 77 -7.97 7.83 27.18
N ASN A 78 -6.84 8.49 27.27
CA ASN A 78 -6.51 9.69 26.49
C ASN A 78 -5.23 9.55 25.67
N THR A 79 -4.46 8.48 25.88
CA THR A 79 -3.14 8.31 25.27
C THR A 79 -3.12 7.08 24.37
N VAL A 80 -2.86 7.32 23.09
CA VAL A 80 -2.61 6.28 22.09
C VAL A 80 -1.15 6.39 21.66
N LEU A 81 -0.45 5.28 21.64
CA LEU A 81 0.87 5.15 21.01
C LEU A 81 0.76 4.31 19.75
N TYR A 82 1.49 4.71 18.75
CA TYR A 82 1.64 3.97 17.50
C TYR A 82 3.01 3.30 17.50
N GLU A 83 3.01 2.00 17.31
CA GLU A 83 4.20 1.16 17.39
C GLU A 83 4.45 0.53 16.02
N VAL A 84 5.68 0.64 15.53
CA VAL A 84 6.12 -0.09 14.34
C VAL A 84 6.72 -1.41 14.78
N LEU A 85 6.19 -2.49 14.22
CA LEU A 85 6.63 -3.85 14.50
C LEU A 85 7.39 -4.41 13.29
N LYS A 86 8.40 -5.24 13.56
CA LYS A 86 9.03 -6.13 12.58
C LYS A 86 8.88 -7.57 13.08
N ASN A 87 8.21 -8.43 12.31
CA ASN A 87 7.96 -9.83 12.68
C ASN A 87 7.37 -9.98 14.10
N GLY A 88 6.43 -9.08 14.47
CA GLY A 88 5.78 -9.05 15.78
C GLY A 88 6.56 -8.35 16.89
N THR A 89 7.80 -7.93 16.65
CA THR A 89 8.65 -7.25 17.65
C THR A 89 8.66 -5.74 17.43
N VAL A 90 8.41 -4.95 18.49
CA VAL A 90 8.42 -3.48 18.42
C VAL A 90 9.83 -2.98 18.07
N GLN A 91 9.92 -2.15 17.04
CA GLN A 91 11.16 -1.48 16.61
C GLN A 91 11.26 -0.08 17.21
N PHE A 92 10.20 0.70 17.08
CA PHE A 92 10.07 2.05 17.67
C PHE A 92 8.60 2.38 17.90
N GLN A 93 8.36 3.50 18.59
CA GLN A 93 7.01 4.00 18.87
C GLN A 93 6.96 5.52 18.75
N THR A 94 5.77 6.05 18.46
CA THR A 94 5.48 7.47 18.30
C THR A 94 4.11 7.81 18.92
N PRO A 95 3.90 9.04 19.41
CA PRO A 95 2.56 9.48 19.79
C PRO A 95 1.71 9.94 18.59
N TYR A 96 2.31 10.09 17.41
CA TYR A 96 1.66 10.62 16.21
C TYR A 96 0.96 9.52 15.43
N TRP A 97 -0.20 9.83 14.87
CA TRP A 97 -0.95 8.93 13.97
C TRP A 97 -0.10 8.58 12.74
N ILE A 98 0.06 7.28 12.46
CA ILE A 98 0.77 6.82 11.26
C ILE A 98 -0.23 6.58 10.13
N GLU A 99 -0.23 7.47 9.14
CA GLU A 99 -1.09 7.42 7.97
C GLU A 99 -0.63 6.38 6.95
N SER A 100 0.69 6.29 6.73
CA SER A 100 1.28 5.36 5.77
C SER A 100 2.64 4.88 6.22
N MET A 101 3.03 3.71 5.70
CA MET A 101 4.32 3.08 5.98
C MET A 101 4.81 2.37 4.73
N CYS A 102 6.09 2.55 4.41
CA CYS A 102 6.81 1.74 3.42
C CYS A 102 8.18 1.32 3.97
N VAL A 103 8.78 0.31 3.35
CA VAL A 103 10.05 -0.27 3.80
C VAL A 103 10.96 -0.49 2.61
N GLU A 104 12.22 -0.09 2.74
CA GLU A 104 13.26 -0.35 1.75
C GLU A 104 14.63 -0.52 2.42
N ASN A 105 15.36 -1.56 2.06
CA ASN A 105 16.70 -1.90 2.58
C ASN A 105 16.76 -2.00 4.12
N GLY A 106 15.68 -2.50 4.74
CA GLY A 106 15.52 -2.62 6.19
C GLY A 106 15.15 -1.32 6.91
N ASP A 107 15.13 -0.19 6.21
CA ASP A 107 14.67 1.09 6.75
C ASP A 107 13.16 1.23 6.62
N VAL A 108 12.53 1.66 7.69
CA VAL A 108 11.09 1.92 7.73
C VAL A 108 10.84 3.41 7.59
N TYR A 109 10.04 3.77 6.60
CA TYR A 109 9.60 5.15 6.38
C TYR A 109 8.12 5.27 6.77
N THR A 110 7.79 6.30 7.54
CA THR A 110 6.41 6.56 7.97
C THR A 110 6.00 7.98 7.65
N LEU A 111 4.77 8.12 7.14
CA LEU A 111 4.04 9.38 7.06
C LEU A 111 3.15 9.45 8.29
N GLN A 112 3.37 10.44 9.14
CA GLN A 112 2.68 10.61 10.41
C GLN A 112 1.93 11.94 10.43
N MET A 113 0.89 12.05 11.25
CA MET A 113 0.14 13.28 11.46
C MET A 113 0.24 13.71 12.93
N ASP A 114 0.64 14.96 13.13
CA ASP A 114 0.68 15.63 14.43
C ASP A 114 -0.50 16.62 14.51
N GLU A 115 -1.50 16.27 15.28
CA GLU A 115 -2.70 17.06 15.55
C GLU A 115 -2.63 17.76 16.95
N SER A 116 -1.46 17.78 17.57
CA SER A 116 -1.29 18.31 18.93
C SER A 116 -1.27 19.82 19.02
N GLU A 117 -1.06 20.51 17.89
CA GLU A 117 -1.01 21.96 17.79
C GLU A 117 -2.32 22.51 17.17
N SER A 118 -2.43 23.82 17.03
CA SER A 118 -3.56 24.48 16.36
C SER A 118 -3.56 24.30 14.84
N ILE A 119 -2.47 23.82 14.29
CA ILE A 119 -2.26 23.50 12.89
C ILE A 119 -1.75 22.07 12.83
N ASP A 120 -2.36 21.26 11.99
CA ASP A 120 -1.94 19.88 11.77
C ASP A 120 -0.68 19.82 10.92
N TYR A 121 0.23 18.93 11.25
CA TYR A 121 1.48 18.75 10.51
C TYR A 121 1.62 17.32 10.02
N TYR A 122 2.06 17.16 8.79
CA TYR A 122 2.63 15.91 8.32
C TYR A 122 4.10 15.82 8.70
N LEU A 123 4.46 14.71 9.31
CA LEU A 123 5.82 14.36 9.73
C LEU A 123 6.27 13.14 8.95
N ILE A 124 7.44 13.20 8.33
CA ILE A 124 8.03 12.05 7.65
C ILE A 124 9.24 11.59 8.45
N TYR A 125 9.21 10.32 8.83
CA TYR A 125 10.29 9.68 9.59
C TYR A 125 10.94 8.57 8.78
N LYS A 126 12.24 8.39 9.01
CA LYS A 126 12.99 7.18 8.68
C LYS A 126 13.36 6.51 10.01
N ASN A 127 12.82 5.33 10.27
CA ASN A 127 12.89 4.66 11.56
C ASN A 127 12.33 5.58 12.68
N ASP A 128 13.18 5.99 13.63
CA ASP A 128 12.84 6.93 14.72
C ASP A 128 13.33 8.38 14.47
N GLN A 129 13.92 8.64 13.29
CA GLN A 129 14.48 9.95 12.95
C GLN A 129 13.53 10.74 12.05
N GLN A 130 13.10 11.93 12.51
CA GLN A 130 12.33 12.85 11.67
C GLN A 130 13.20 13.40 10.54
N LEU A 131 12.71 13.24 9.30
CA LEU A 131 13.32 13.81 8.09
C LEU A 131 12.69 15.13 7.71
N TYR A 132 11.35 15.21 7.72
CA TYR A 132 10.60 16.37 7.24
C TYR A 132 9.41 16.68 8.15
N LYS A 133 9.01 17.97 8.15
CA LYS A 133 7.77 18.47 8.77
C LYS A 133 7.10 19.45 7.81
N TYR A 134 5.82 19.24 7.52
CA TYR A 134 5.04 20.05 6.58
C TYR A 134 3.69 20.42 7.19
N ASP A 135 3.23 21.65 6.93
CA ASP A 135 1.88 22.08 7.24
C ASP A 135 0.87 21.25 6.41
N ALA A 136 -0.09 20.63 7.07
CA ALA A 136 -1.06 19.75 6.41
C ALA A 136 -2.03 20.53 5.50
N HIS A 137 -2.19 21.85 5.72
CA HIS A 137 -2.97 22.68 4.82
C HIS A 137 -2.29 22.87 3.46
N ASP A 138 -0.95 22.98 3.45
CA ASP A 138 -0.16 23.17 2.22
C ASP A 138 0.21 21.85 1.53
N TYR A 139 0.20 20.74 2.29
CA TYR A 139 0.59 19.41 1.84
C TYR A 139 -0.49 18.40 2.23
N ASN A 140 -1.47 18.20 1.36
CA ASN A 140 -2.45 17.13 1.52
C ASN A 140 -1.91 15.85 0.87
N PHE A 141 -1.08 15.08 1.59
CA PHE A 141 -0.47 13.88 1.06
C PHE A 141 -1.52 12.78 0.80
N LEU A 142 -1.43 12.17 -0.37
CA LEU A 142 -2.20 10.98 -0.71
C LEU A 142 -1.51 9.75 -0.09
N TYR A 143 -1.98 9.32 1.07
CA TYR A 143 -1.36 8.24 1.85
C TYR A 143 -1.21 6.92 1.08
N ASN A 144 -2.10 6.61 0.13
CA ASN A 144 -2.01 5.42 -0.73
C ASN A 144 -0.90 5.52 -1.80
N SER A 145 -0.28 6.69 -1.98
CA SER A 145 0.82 6.92 -2.91
C SER A 145 2.14 7.26 -2.21
N PHE A 146 2.19 7.17 -0.88
CA PHE A 146 3.44 7.32 -0.14
C PHE A 146 4.24 6.02 -0.23
N ASP A 147 5.40 6.09 -0.86
CA ASP A 147 6.25 4.93 -1.12
C ASP A 147 7.73 5.33 -1.16
N VAL A 148 8.59 4.33 -1.23
CA VAL A 148 10.02 4.50 -1.50
C VAL A 148 10.37 3.72 -2.76
N VAL A 149 11.00 4.40 -3.73
CA VAL A 149 11.31 3.85 -5.04
C VAL A 149 12.74 4.21 -5.42
N ASP A 150 13.60 3.21 -5.62
CA ASP A 150 15.03 3.38 -5.90
C ASP A 150 15.73 4.32 -4.90
N GLY A 151 15.40 4.20 -3.62
CA GLY A 151 15.95 5.04 -2.56
C GLY A 151 15.35 6.44 -2.45
N HIS A 152 14.37 6.80 -3.27
CA HIS A 152 13.67 8.07 -3.24
C HIS A 152 12.30 7.95 -2.59
N LEU A 153 12.03 8.78 -1.60
CA LEU A 153 10.69 8.92 -1.03
C LEU A 153 9.79 9.68 -2.00
N VAL A 154 8.61 9.13 -2.26
CA VAL A 154 7.65 9.69 -3.21
C VAL A 154 6.26 9.74 -2.60
N ALA A 155 5.47 10.75 -2.96
CA ALA A 155 4.05 10.85 -2.62
C ALA A 155 3.29 11.74 -3.59
N GLY A 156 2.03 11.45 -3.83
CA GLY A 156 1.10 12.37 -4.45
C GLY A 156 0.64 13.43 -3.45
N ILE A 157 0.34 14.63 -3.93
CA ILE A 157 -0.28 15.70 -3.14
C ILE A 157 -1.66 15.99 -3.73
N GLY A 158 -2.70 15.72 -2.95
CA GLY A 158 -4.09 16.01 -3.31
C GLY A 158 -4.40 17.49 -3.21
N SER A 159 -3.82 18.32 -4.08
CA SER A 159 -4.04 19.74 -4.10
C SER A 159 -4.97 20.15 -5.24
N TRP A 160 -5.71 21.25 -5.04
CA TRP A 160 -6.74 21.71 -5.95
C TRP A 160 -6.23 22.28 -7.27
N ASN A 161 -4.96 22.71 -7.35
CA ASN A 161 -4.37 23.24 -8.59
C ASN A 161 -3.01 23.89 -8.34
N PRO A 162 -2.00 23.62 -9.14
CA PRO A 162 -1.92 22.53 -10.14
C PRO A 162 -1.66 21.17 -9.45
N PRO A 163 -1.94 20.05 -10.13
CA PRO A 163 -1.61 18.73 -9.62
C PRO A 163 -0.12 18.65 -9.29
N THR A 164 0.19 18.17 -8.11
CA THR A 164 1.56 18.15 -7.60
C THR A 164 1.90 16.80 -6.99
N TYR A 165 3.18 16.49 -7.00
CA TYR A 165 3.75 15.36 -6.31
C TYR A 165 5.00 15.79 -5.56
N TRP A 166 5.48 14.93 -4.69
CA TRP A 166 6.58 15.20 -3.80
C TRP A 166 7.64 14.11 -3.94
N ILE A 167 8.91 14.52 -4.03
CA ILE A 167 10.07 13.63 -4.04
C ILE A 167 11.14 14.23 -3.14
N ASP A 168 11.60 13.50 -2.13
CA ASP A 168 12.74 13.82 -1.25
C ASP A 168 12.74 15.28 -0.75
N GLY A 169 11.62 15.77 -0.27
CA GLY A 169 11.51 17.14 0.25
C GLY A 169 11.09 18.18 -0.78
N ASN A 170 11.03 17.83 -2.06
CA ASN A 170 10.69 18.77 -3.13
C ASN A 170 9.27 18.59 -3.62
N LYS A 171 8.48 19.67 -3.61
CA LYS A 171 7.16 19.72 -4.23
C LYS A 171 7.33 20.05 -5.71
N LEU A 172 6.85 19.17 -6.57
CA LEU A 172 6.97 19.27 -8.02
C LEU A 172 5.58 19.35 -8.65
N THR A 173 5.41 20.24 -9.65
CA THR A 173 4.16 20.39 -10.37
C THR A 173 4.12 19.46 -11.56
N LEU A 174 3.02 18.74 -11.72
CA LEU A 174 2.78 17.92 -12.91
C LEU A 174 2.53 18.83 -14.11
N ASP A 175 3.26 18.61 -15.21
CA ASP A 175 2.96 19.21 -16.51
C ASP A 175 1.78 18.47 -17.15
N ILE A 176 0.61 19.12 -17.15
CA ILE A 176 -0.62 18.60 -17.76
C ILE A 176 -0.85 19.16 -19.17
N GLY A 177 0.17 19.80 -19.75
CA GLY A 177 0.12 20.33 -21.12
C GLY A 177 -1.00 21.35 -21.34
N ASN A 178 -1.78 21.15 -22.39
CA ASN A 178 -2.88 22.06 -22.77
C ASN A 178 -4.21 21.81 -22.03
N LEU A 179 -4.23 20.87 -21.07
CA LEU A 179 -5.42 20.66 -20.27
C LEU A 179 -5.62 21.89 -19.37
N THR A 180 -6.75 22.57 -19.54
CA THR A 180 -7.10 23.73 -18.73
C THR A 180 -7.32 23.30 -17.29
N SER A 181 -6.35 23.61 -16.45
CA SER A 181 -6.15 23.04 -15.14
C SER A 181 -6.95 23.70 -14.02
N TYR A 182 -7.98 24.46 -14.32
CA TYR A 182 -8.60 25.29 -13.28
C TYR A 182 -9.11 24.53 -12.06
N GLN A 183 -9.12 23.20 -12.09
CA GLN A 183 -9.58 22.39 -10.96
C GLN A 183 -9.09 20.92 -11.04
N ALA A 184 -7.98 20.65 -11.71
CA ALA A 184 -7.41 19.33 -11.74
C ALA A 184 -6.76 18.98 -10.38
N THR A 185 -7.14 17.84 -9.82
CA THR A 185 -6.54 17.33 -8.58
C THR A 185 -5.86 16.01 -8.86
N LEU A 186 -4.74 15.76 -8.19
CA LEU A 186 -4.11 14.45 -8.20
C LEU A 186 -4.94 13.49 -7.33
N LYS A 187 -5.36 12.37 -7.89
CA LYS A 187 -6.12 11.32 -7.18
C LYS A 187 -5.22 10.18 -6.73
N ALA A 188 -4.26 9.80 -7.56
CA ALA A 188 -3.26 8.80 -7.23
C ALA A 188 -1.95 9.11 -7.94
N TYR A 189 -0.85 8.62 -7.37
CA TYR A 189 0.48 8.75 -7.93
C TYR A 189 1.24 7.45 -7.68
N ALA A 190 1.91 6.96 -8.71
CA ALA A 190 2.81 5.83 -8.60
C ALA A 190 4.06 6.06 -9.43
N ARG A 191 5.14 5.42 -9.03
CA ARG A 191 6.43 5.50 -9.69
C ARG A 191 7.12 4.15 -9.67
N GLU A 192 7.89 3.88 -10.71
CA GLU A 192 8.83 2.77 -10.77
C GLU A 192 10.09 3.26 -11.48
N GLY A 193 11.19 3.45 -10.74
CA GLY A 193 12.41 4.05 -11.26
C GLY A 193 12.16 5.44 -11.85
N ALA A 194 12.50 5.62 -13.14
CA ALA A 194 12.25 6.86 -13.87
C ALA A 194 10.83 6.96 -14.46
N GLU A 195 10.05 5.89 -14.40
CA GLU A 195 8.70 5.84 -14.94
C GLU A 195 7.68 6.30 -13.90
N ASP A 196 6.86 7.26 -14.26
CA ASP A 196 5.83 7.82 -13.38
C ASP A 196 4.44 7.56 -13.94
N LEU A 197 3.51 7.20 -13.06
CA LEU A 197 2.09 7.12 -13.33
C LEU A 197 1.35 8.17 -12.52
N PHE A 198 0.64 9.06 -13.21
CA PHE A 198 -0.22 10.06 -12.58
C PHE A 198 -1.67 9.77 -12.90
N VAL A 199 -2.53 9.86 -11.90
CA VAL A 199 -3.97 9.82 -12.10
C VAL A 199 -4.53 11.15 -11.62
N VAL A 200 -5.16 11.87 -12.52
CA VAL A 200 -5.65 13.23 -12.28
C VAL A 200 -7.15 13.27 -12.57
N GLY A 201 -7.92 13.83 -11.64
CA GLY A 201 -9.34 14.12 -11.85
C GLY A 201 -9.57 15.62 -11.94
N ASP A 202 -10.51 16.03 -12.76
CA ASP A 202 -10.99 17.41 -12.81
C ASP A 202 -12.41 17.54 -12.22
N ASN A 203 -12.89 18.78 -11.99
CA ASN A 203 -14.23 19.03 -11.48
C ASN A 203 -15.35 18.75 -12.51
N SER A 204 -15.01 18.46 -13.75
CA SER A 204 -15.95 18.07 -14.81
C SER A 204 -16.23 16.56 -14.78
N TYR A 205 -15.83 15.90 -13.73
CA TYR A 205 -15.90 14.42 -13.59
C TYR A 205 -15.13 13.69 -14.69
N ARG A 206 -14.11 14.32 -15.25
CA ARG A 206 -13.18 13.67 -16.17
C ARG A 206 -11.98 13.19 -15.41
N HIS A 207 -11.68 11.91 -15.56
CA HIS A 207 -10.50 11.27 -15.02
C HIS A 207 -9.55 10.90 -16.14
N TRP A 208 -8.26 11.05 -15.90
CA TRP A 208 -7.22 10.59 -16.83
C TRP A 208 -5.97 10.23 -16.07
N TYR A 209 -5.12 9.45 -16.69
CA TYR A 209 -3.76 9.23 -16.20
C TYR A 209 -2.75 9.66 -17.26
N GLN A 210 -1.59 10.10 -16.80
CA GLN A 210 -0.43 10.39 -17.63
C GLN A 210 0.58 9.26 -17.46
N PHE A 211 1.07 8.73 -18.58
CA PHE A 211 2.08 7.69 -18.62
C PHE A 211 3.00 7.91 -19.82
N LYS A 212 4.32 7.91 -19.62
CA LYS A 212 5.32 8.19 -20.66
C LYS A 212 5.04 9.48 -21.44
N GLY A 213 4.62 10.52 -20.73
CA GLY A 213 4.28 11.82 -21.33
C GLY A 213 2.99 11.85 -22.15
N GLN A 214 2.22 10.77 -22.18
CA GLN A 214 0.93 10.71 -22.86
C GLN A 214 -0.23 10.71 -21.89
N PHE A 215 -1.32 11.39 -22.27
CA PHE A 215 -2.56 11.41 -21.53
C PHE A 215 -3.50 10.34 -22.05
N HIS A 216 -4.12 9.61 -21.12
CA HIS A 216 -5.14 8.60 -21.37
C HIS A 216 -6.38 8.95 -20.58
N GLU A 217 -7.52 9.00 -21.24
CA GLU A 217 -8.80 9.31 -20.60
C GLU A 217 -9.34 8.07 -19.92
N LEU A 218 -9.89 8.23 -18.72
CA LEU A 218 -10.62 7.23 -17.97
C LEU A 218 -12.11 7.57 -17.96
N PRO A 219 -13.03 6.62 -17.72
CA PRO A 219 -14.45 6.90 -17.59
C PRO A 219 -14.74 7.95 -16.52
N SER A 220 -15.79 8.74 -16.72
CA SER A 220 -16.16 9.82 -15.79
C SER A 220 -16.87 9.37 -14.53
N ASP A 221 -17.35 8.14 -14.52
CA ASP A 221 -18.18 7.51 -13.49
C ASP A 221 -17.38 6.59 -12.55
N ILE A 222 -16.05 6.79 -12.50
CA ILE A 222 -15.18 6.04 -11.60
C ILE A 222 -14.62 6.91 -10.49
N ASP A 223 -14.37 6.33 -9.31
CA ASP A 223 -13.55 6.90 -8.25
C ASP A 223 -12.22 6.14 -8.17
N VAL A 224 -11.11 6.86 -8.33
CA VAL A 224 -9.76 6.27 -8.31
C VAL A 224 -9.30 6.07 -6.88
N ILE A 225 -8.96 4.85 -6.54
CA ILE A 225 -8.56 4.43 -5.19
C ILE A 225 -7.04 4.42 -5.04
N GLN A 226 -6.35 3.77 -5.98
CA GLN A 226 -4.89 3.60 -5.91
C GLN A 226 -4.30 3.43 -7.32
N ALA A 227 -3.05 3.85 -7.49
CA ALA A 227 -2.25 3.56 -8.67
C ALA A 227 -0.95 2.84 -8.27
N MET A 228 -0.42 2.04 -9.18
CA MET A 228 0.82 1.30 -9.00
C MET A 228 1.52 1.10 -10.35
N MET A 229 2.86 1.16 -10.34
CA MET A 229 3.69 0.79 -11.49
C MET A 229 4.38 -0.55 -11.20
N VAL A 230 4.32 -1.48 -12.13
CA VAL A 230 5.00 -2.77 -12.01
C VAL A 230 5.53 -3.18 -13.36
N ASP A 231 6.85 -3.32 -13.47
CA ASP A 231 7.54 -3.69 -14.71
C ASP A 231 7.15 -2.79 -15.91
N GLY A 232 7.12 -1.47 -15.65
CA GLY A 232 6.73 -0.46 -16.64
C GLY A 232 5.28 -0.53 -17.10
N ILE A 233 4.42 -1.27 -16.39
CA ILE A 233 2.98 -1.39 -16.67
C ILE A 233 2.19 -0.63 -15.62
N PRO A 234 1.32 0.31 -16.00
CA PRO A 234 0.44 1.02 -15.07
C PRO A 234 -0.75 0.15 -14.66
N TYR A 235 -1.02 0.11 -13.36
CA TYR A 235 -2.19 -0.48 -12.73
C TYR A 235 -2.96 0.61 -11.99
N ILE A 236 -4.27 0.68 -12.19
CA ILE A 236 -5.15 1.63 -11.51
C ILE A 236 -6.32 0.85 -10.93
N LEU A 237 -6.49 0.93 -9.61
CA LEU A 237 -7.65 0.42 -8.92
C LEU A 237 -8.67 1.56 -8.79
N ALA A 238 -9.88 1.29 -9.22
CA ALA A 238 -10.98 2.24 -9.21
C ALA A 238 -12.29 1.55 -8.85
N LYS A 239 -13.29 2.33 -8.51
CA LYS A 239 -14.67 1.91 -8.30
C LYS A 239 -15.56 2.62 -9.31
N ASN A 240 -16.48 1.91 -9.95
CA ASN A 240 -17.57 2.50 -10.70
C ASN A 240 -18.73 2.75 -9.74
N ASP A 241 -19.07 4.02 -9.50
CA ASP A 241 -20.10 4.40 -8.53
C ASP A 241 -21.52 4.15 -9.04
N ILE A 242 -21.71 4.06 -10.36
CA ILE A 242 -23.03 3.81 -10.97
C ILE A 242 -23.33 2.31 -10.96
N GLU A 243 -22.36 1.50 -11.33
CA GLU A 243 -22.49 0.05 -11.41
C GLU A 243 -22.16 -0.66 -10.09
N GLU A 244 -21.68 0.11 -9.10
CA GLU A 244 -21.21 -0.40 -7.80
C GLU A 244 -20.17 -1.53 -7.95
N GLN A 245 -19.27 -1.38 -8.93
CA GLN A 245 -18.32 -2.39 -9.30
C GLN A 245 -16.87 -1.89 -9.09
N ASP A 246 -16.03 -2.77 -8.53
CA ASP A 246 -14.59 -2.53 -8.49
C ASP A 246 -13.95 -2.89 -9.83
N LEU A 247 -13.04 -2.04 -10.27
CA LEU A 247 -12.37 -2.12 -11.56
C LEU A 247 -10.85 -2.09 -11.38
N LEU A 248 -10.17 -2.93 -12.11
CA LEU A 248 -8.71 -2.87 -12.26
C LEU A 248 -8.37 -2.51 -13.71
N TYR A 249 -7.72 -1.38 -13.92
CA TYR A 249 -7.15 -1.03 -15.22
C TYR A 249 -5.70 -1.51 -15.26
N ILE A 250 -5.36 -2.29 -16.28
CA ILE A 250 -4.00 -2.74 -16.56
C ILE A 250 -3.60 -2.19 -17.93
N ASN A 251 -2.63 -1.28 -17.95
CA ASN A 251 -2.22 -0.56 -19.16
C ASN A 251 -3.40 0.04 -19.94
N GLY A 252 -4.36 0.61 -19.21
CA GLY A 252 -5.56 1.24 -19.78
C GLY A 252 -6.67 0.27 -20.21
N VAL A 253 -6.47 -1.04 -20.08
CA VAL A 253 -7.52 -2.04 -20.33
C VAL A 253 -8.26 -2.33 -19.04
N GLU A 254 -9.58 -2.21 -19.09
CA GLU A 254 -10.48 -2.43 -17.95
C GLU A 254 -10.71 -3.92 -17.70
N TYR A 255 -10.62 -4.29 -16.42
CA TYR A 255 -10.93 -5.61 -15.90
C TYR A 255 -11.88 -5.48 -14.71
N PRO A 256 -13.13 -5.90 -14.83
CA PRO A 256 -14.04 -5.92 -13.70
C PRO A 256 -13.57 -6.94 -12.67
N LEU A 257 -13.54 -6.52 -11.41
CA LEU A 257 -13.33 -7.41 -10.28
C LEU A 257 -14.70 -7.90 -9.81
N ILE A 258 -14.84 -9.22 -9.64
CA ILE A 258 -16.13 -9.81 -9.23
C ILE A 258 -16.31 -9.52 -7.75
N THR A 259 -17.07 -8.48 -7.47
CA THR A 259 -17.51 -8.21 -6.10
C THR A 259 -18.81 -8.99 -5.88
N PRO A 260 -18.96 -9.77 -4.81
CA PRO A 260 -20.24 -10.39 -4.48
C PRO A 260 -21.32 -9.32 -4.35
N HIS A 261 -22.41 -9.47 -5.09
CA HIS A 261 -23.55 -8.58 -5.05
C HIS A 261 -24.03 -8.38 -3.62
N MET A 262 -24.13 -7.13 -3.20
CA MET A 262 -24.69 -6.76 -1.91
C MET A 262 -25.90 -5.84 -2.09
N ASP A 263 -27.04 -6.30 -1.61
CA ASP A 263 -28.34 -5.58 -1.64
C ASP A 263 -28.43 -4.46 -0.56
N TYR A 264 -27.37 -3.67 -0.29
CA TYR A 264 -27.42 -2.71 0.82
C TYR A 264 -26.90 -1.31 0.46
N GLU A 265 -27.68 -0.30 0.86
CA GLU A 265 -27.51 1.14 0.59
C GLU A 265 -26.30 1.81 1.25
N PHE A 266 -25.53 1.14 2.14
CA PHE A 266 -24.38 1.73 2.84
C PHE A 266 -23.23 0.74 2.97
N VAL A 267 -22.46 0.58 1.91
CA VAL A 267 -21.25 -0.23 1.95
C VAL A 267 -20.02 0.66 1.80
N TRP A 268 -19.24 0.74 2.86
CA TRP A 268 -17.90 1.33 2.77
C TRP A 268 -16.97 0.29 2.14
N TRP A 269 -16.25 0.70 1.11
CA TRP A 269 -15.36 -0.15 0.37
C TRP A 269 -13.91 0.22 0.70
N ARG A 270 -13.06 -0.78 0.85
CA ARG A 270 -11.61 -0.60 0.88
C ARG A 270 -11.01 -1.41 -0.24
N GLY A 271 -10.27 -0.73 -1.12
CA GLY A 271 -9.45 -1.36 -2.14
C GLY A 271 -7.97 -1.10 -1.85
N LEU A 272 -7.15 -2.12 -1.94
CA LEU A 272 -5.70 -2.01 -1.76
C LEU A 272 -4.98 -2.84 -2.81
N MET A 273 -3.89 -2.31 -3.35
CA MET A 273 -2.97 -3.06 -4.21
C MET A 273 -1.64 -3.29 -3.50
N ARG A 274 -1.04 -4.45 -3.77
CA ARG A 274 0.32 -4.82 -3.32
C ARG A 274 1.07 -5.49 -4.46
N ARG A 275 2.36 -5.16 -4.57
CA ARG A 275 3.26 -5.77 -5.54
C ARG A 275 3.97 -6.98 -4.93
N TYR A 276 4.16 -8.03 -5.76
CA TYR A 276 5.12 -9.09 -5.49
C TYR A 276 5.73 -9.56 -6.81
N GLY A 277 7.03 -9.32 -6.99
CA GLY A 277 7.68 -9.52 -8.29
C GLY A 277 7.02 -8.67 -9.38
N ASN A 278 6.60 -9.31 -10.47
CA ASN A 278 5.90 -8.68 -11.58
C ASN A 278 4.38 -8.86 -11.51
N ASP A 279 3.86 -9.32 -10.37
CA ASP A 279 2.43 -9.48 -10.15
C ASP A 279 1.87 -8.42 -9.20
N VAL A 280 0.63 -8.02 -9.46
CA VAL A 280 -0.17 -7.15 -8.60
C VAL A 280 -1.24 -7.99 -7.93
N TYR A 281 -1.37 -7.83 -6.63
CA TYR A 281 -2.41 -8.40 -5.80
C TYR A 281 -3.35 -7.30 -5.37
N VAL A 282 -4.65 -7.56 -5.43
CA VAL A 282 -5.71 -6.60 -5.11
C VAL A 282 -6.58 -7.18 -4.01
N LEU A 283 -6.76 -6.45 -2.93
CA LEU A 283 -7.74 -6.75 -1.90
C LEU A 283 -8.94 -5.85 -2.10
N ILE A 284 -10.12 -6.44 -2.10
CA ILE A 284 -11.40 -5.75 -1.98
C ILE A 284 -12.06 -6.22 -0.69
N THR A 285 -12.45 -5.28 0.16
CA THR A 285 -13.19 -5.56 1.40
C THR A 285 -14.42 -4.67 1.47
N THR A 286 -15.56 -5.26 1.79
CA THR A 286 -16.82 -4.56 2.02
C THR A 286 -17.12 -4.51 3.52
N THR A 287 -17.76 -3.43 3.98
CA THR A 287 -18.28 -3.29 5.35
C THR A 287 -19.79 -3.31 5.30
N GLY A 288 -20.44 -3.95 6.22
CA GLY A 288 -21.92 -4.10 6.21
C GLY A 288 -22.25 -5.58 6.25
N ASN A 289 -22.27 -6.26 5.10
CA ASN A 289 -22.04 -7.71 5.07
C ASN A 289 -20.56 -7.90 4.77
N ILE A 290 -19.80 -8.22 5.81
CA ILE A 290 -18.34 -8.33 5.71
C ILE A 290 -18.01 -9.40 4.69
N HIS A 291 -17.40 -8.99 3.58
CA HIS A 291 -16.86 -9.90 2.60
C HIS A 291 -15.52 -9.35 2.09
N SER A 292 -14.53 -10.22 1.99
CA SER A 292 -13.21 -9.87 1.50
C SER A 292 -12.77 -10.85 0.42
N GLN A 293 -12.17 -10.32 -0.65
CA GLN A 293 -11.61 -11.11 -1.72
C GLN A 293 -10.25 -10.56 -2.13
N ILE A 294 -9.26 -11.45 -2.27
CA ILE A 294 -7.96 -11.12 -2.85
C ILE A 294 -7.92 -11.66 -4.27
N TYR A 295 -7.37 -10.84 -5.18
CA TYR A 295 -7.13 -11.17 -6.57
C TYR A 295 -5.64 -11.16 -6.86
N LYS A 296 -5.18 -12.05 -7.71
CA LYS A 296 -3.90 -11.90 -8.41
C LYS A 296 -4.20 -11.32 -9.79
N ARG A 297 -3.85 -10.05 -10.00
CA ARG A 297 -4.39 -9.23 -11.10
C ARG A 297 -5.92 -9.20 -11.04
N ASN A 298 -6.62 -9.81 -11.97
CA ASN A 298 -8.10 -9.93 -11.99
C ASN A 298 -8.61 -11.34 -11.69
N GLU A 299 -7.75 -12.29 -11.30
CA GLU A 299 -8.13 -13.66 -10.98
C GLU A 299 -8.31 -13.83 -9.46
N PRO A 300 -9.48 -14.25 -8.95
CA PRO A 300 -9.71 -14.41 -7.53
C PRO A 300 -8.87 -15.54 -6.95
N ILE A 301 -8.28 -15.30 -5.79
CA ILE A 301 -7.57 -16.30 -5.00
C ILE A 301 -8.57 -17.01 -4.09
N ASN A 302 -8.38 -18.31 -3.91
CA ASN A 302 -9.22 -19.09 -2.99
C ASN A 302 -9.00 -18.67 -1.54
N MET A 303 -10.06 -18.18 -0.88
CA MET A 303 -10.09 -17.74 0.50
C MET A 303 -11.04 -18.57 1.37
N SER A 304 -11.20 -19.85 1.05
CA SER A 304 -12.11 -20.76 1.76
C SER A 304 -11.58 -21.30 3.10
N ALA A 305 -10.32 -21.02 3.43
CA ALA A 305 -9.76 -21.38 4.73
C ALA A 305 -10.56 -20.74 5.88
N HIS A 306 -10.67 -21.46 6.99
CA HIS A 306 -11.39 -21.00 8.18
C HIS A 306 -10.40 -20.58 9.26
N ILE A 307 -10.70 -19.47 9.91
CA ILE A 307 -9.98 -19.02 11.09
C ILE A 307 -10.81 -19.24 12.36
N GLU A 308 -10.15 -19.46 13.46
CA GLU A 308 -10.77 -19.41 14.79
C GLU A 308 -10.55 -17.99 15.32
N SER A 309 -11.58 -17.16 15.29
CA SER A 309 -11.54 -15.83 15.85
C SER A 309 -12.43 -15.72 17.07
N LYS A 310 -11.99 -14.96 18.08
CA LYS A 310 -12.87 -14.57 19.18
C LYS A 310 -13.65 -13.33 18.74
N ASP A 311 -14.89 -13.21 19.19
CA ASP A 311 -15.67 -12.01 18.99
C ASP A 311 -14.90 -10.77 19.50
N VAL A 312 -15.37 -9.58 19.14
CA VAL A 312 -14.73 -8.30 19.54
C VAL A 312 -14.60 -8.17 21.07
N TYR A 313 -15.40 -8.93 21.82
CA TYR A 313 -15.42 -8.98 23.30
C TYR A 313 -14.61 -10.15 23.88
N GLY A 314 -14.12 -11.08 23.05
CA GLY A 314 -13.31 -12.21 23.46
C GLY A 314 -14.07 -13.36 24.11
N ASN A 315 -15.39 -13.42 23.92
CA ASN A 315 -16.26 -14.34 24.69
C ASN A 315 -16.63 -15.64 23.95
N GLU A 316 -16.64 -15.65 22.63
CA GLU A 316 -16.99 -16.84 21.84
C GLU A 316 -15.98 -17.10 20.73
N GLU A 317 -15.58 -18.34 20.57
CA GLU A 317 -14.76 -18.80 19.45
C GLU A 317 -15.68 -19.14 18.29
N HIS A 318 -15.55 -18.42 17.17
CA HIS A 318 -16.27 -18.69 15.94
C HIS A 318 -15.30 -19.19 14.87
N LYS A 319 -15.74 -20.21 14.14
CA LYS A 319 -15.08 -20.63 12.90
C LYS A 319 -15.69 -19.87 11.74
N VAL A 320 -14.92 -18.96 11.13
CA VAL A 320 -15.37 -18.10 10.04
C VAL A 320 -14.46 -18.30 8.84
N PRO A 321 -15.01 -18.41 7.61
CA PRO A 321 -14.16 -18.39 6.42
C PRO A 321 -13.43 -17.04 6.28
N LEU A 322 -12.25 -17.05 5.73
CA LEU A 322 -11.45 -15.83 5.50
C LEU A 322 -12.20 -14.80 4.63
N SER A 323 -12.99 -15.27 3.66
CA SER A 323 -13.84 -14.41 2.83
C SER A 323 -14.87 -13.58 3.63
N ASP A 324 -15.28 -14.07 4.79
CA ASP A 324 -16.30 -13.43 5.64
C ASP A 324 -15.67 -12.63 6.79
N CYS A 325 -14.37 -12.32 6.68
CA CYS A 325 -13.64 -11.52 7.64
C CYS A 325 -13.41 -10.11 7.12
N SER A 326 -13.42 -9.12 8.04
CA SER A 326 -12.97 -7.77 7.72
C SER A 326 -11.45 -7.75 7.62
N ILE A 327 -10.93 -7.76 6.38
CA ILE A 327 -9.50 -7.62 6.11
C ILE A 327 -9.19 -6.14 5.92
N THR A 328 -8.41 -5.58 6.81
CA THR A 328 -8.10 -4.14 6.82
C THR A 328 -6.83 -3.79 6.08
N ASP A 329 -5.91 -4.73 5.96
CA ASP A 329 -4.69 -4.63 5.13
C ASP A 329 -4.14 -6.02 4.82
N PHE A 330 -3.25 -6.10 3.84
CA PHE A 330 -2.57 -7.35 3.49
C PHE A 330 -1.18 -7.08 2.90
N ILE A 331 -0.35 -8.11 2.92
CA ILE A 331 0.97 -8.12 2.29
C ILE A 331 1.22 -9.43 1.56
N VAL A 332 2.15 -9.39 0.63
CA VAL A 332 2.60 -10.55 -0.14
C VAL A 332 4.10 -10.73 0.09
N LEU A 333 4.48 -11.92 0.50
CA LEU A 333 5.84 -12.29 0.89
C LEU A 333 6.37 -13.42 0.01
N PRO A 334 7.69 -13.55 -0.18
CA PRO A 334 8.27 -14.71 -0.84
C PRO A 334 7.90 -16.01 -0.12
N PRO A 335 7.87 -17.15 -0.85
CA PRO A 335 7.70 -18.45 -0.25
C PRO A 335 8.82 -18.75 0.75
N GLN A 336 8.54 -19.65 1.69
CA GLN A 336 9.56 -20.17 2.64
C GLN A 336 10.41 -21.23 2.00
#